data_1355a09e6dadee1ba64adf6d3b0ca0c1
#
_entry.id   1355a09e6dadee1ba64adf6d3b0ca0c1
#
_cell.length_a   1.000
_cell.length_b   1.000
_cell.length_c   1.000
_cell.angle_alpha   90.00
_cell.angle_beta   90.00
_cell.angle_gamma   90.00
#
_symmetry.space_group_name_H-M   'P 1'
#
loop_
_entity.id
_entity.type
_entity.pdbx_description
1 polymer ?
#
loop_
_entity_poly.entity_id
_entity_poly.type
_entity_poly.pdbx_seq_one_letter_code
_entity_poly.pdbx_strand_id
1 'polypeptide(L)'
;MIVYDEIQKTDVLTGAKYISFAEGVEQGLIRFVGDDCKNAFYEAIEARQVRPGLCKTAGLKLVYSPLNGSGLVPVTRVLNDIGITDITIVPEQEYPNGYFTTCSYPNP
;
A
#
# COMPACT_ATOMS: atom_id res chain seq x y z
N MET A 1 -13.36 -16.58 -20.19
CA MET A 1 -12.34 -15.51 -20.23
C MET A 1 -12.96 -14.18 -20.66
N ILE A 2 -14.02 -13.82 -19.93
CA ILE A 2 -14.88 -12.65 -20.26
C ILE A 2 -14.08 -11.34 -20.37
N VAL A 3 -13.13 -11.10 -19.46
CA VAL A 3 -12.33 -9.86 -19.46
C VAL A 3 -11.44 -9.75 -20.69
N TYR A 4 -10.77 -10.82 -21.07
CA TYR A 4 -9.92 -10.85 -22.27
C TYR A 4 -10.71 -10.59 -23.55
N ASP A 5 -11.90 -11.17 -23.65
CA ASP A 5 -12.76 -11.01 -24.82
C ASP A 5 -13.27 -9.56 -24.96
N GLU A 6 -13.51 -8.86 -23.83
CA GLU A 6 -13.86 -7.44 -23.83
C GLU A 6 -12.66 -6.54 -24.17
N ILE A 7 -11.46 -6.88 -23.69
CA ILE A 7 -10.23 -6.17 -24.07
C ILE A 7 -10.02 -6.23 -25.60
N GLN A 8 -10.21 -7.39 -26.21
CA GLN A 8 -10.03 -7.56 -27.66
C GLN A 8 -11.05 -6.76 -28.49
N LYS A 9 -12.23 -6.47 -27.96
CA LYS A 9 -13.27 -5.67 -28.62
C LYS A 9 -13.07 -4.17 -28.47
N THR A 10 -12.23 -3.74 -27.52
CA THR A 10 -12.02 -2.34 -27.19
C THR A 10 -10.88 -1.76 -28.03
N ASP A 11 -11.16 -0.69 -28.78
CA ASP A 11 -10.11 0.03 -29.49
C ASP A 11 -9.14 0.66 -28.48
N VAL A 12 -7.84 0.39 -28.66
CA VAL A 12 -6.79 0.79 -27.71
C VAL A 12 -6.64 2.31 -27.58
N LEU A 13 -6.93 3.04 -28.64
CA LEU A 13 -6.73 4.50 -28.71
C LEU A 13 -8.01 5.29 -28.41
N THR A 14 -9.15 4.78 -28.84
CA THR A 14 -10.42 5.53 -28.82
C THR A 14 -11.51 4.87 -27.98
N GLY A 15 -11.33 3.63 -27.56
CA GLY A 15 -12.33 2.86 -26.81
C GLY A 15 -12.47 3.23 -25.34
N ALA A 16 -11.48 3.94 -24.75
CA ALA A 16 -11.56 4.38 -23.38
C ALA A 16 -12.43 5.62 -23.23
N LYS A 17 -13.37 5.57 -22.28
CA LYS A 17 -14.16 6.73 -21.89
C LYS A 17 -13.45 7.44 -20.73
N TYR A 18 -13.31 8.75 -20.85
CA TYR A 18 -12.63 9.57 -19.85
C TYR A 18 -13.64 10.46 -19.12
N ILE A 19 -13.39 10.65 -17.86
CA ILE A 19 -14.08 11.59 -16.98
C ILE A 19 -13.01 12.32 -16.15
N SER A 20 -13.24 13.57 -15.78
CA SER A 20 -12.34 14.25 -14.88
C SER A 20 -12.38 13.62 -13.49
N PHE A 21 -11.28 13.73 -12.74
CA PHE A 21 -11.22 13.22 -11.37
C PHE A 21 -12.33 13.83 -10.49
N ALA A 22 -12.54 15.15 -10.61
CA ALA A 22 -13.54 15.87 -9.82
C ALA A 22 -14.97 15.36 -10.09
N GLU A 23 -15.33 15.23 -11.38
CA GLU A 23 -16.63 14.68 -11.77
C GLU A 23 -16.78 13.21 -11.35
N GLY A 24 -15.70 12.42 -11.42
CA GLY A 24 -15.71 11.04 -10.97
C GLY A 24 -15.98 10.89 -9.48
N VAL A 25 -15.43 11.79 -8.66
CA VAL A 25 -15.70 11.86 -7.22
C VAL A 25 -17.13 12.33 -6.96
N GLU A 26 -17.58 13.40 -7.63
CA GLU A 26 -18.93 13.96 -7.47
C GLU A 26 -20.03 12.94 -7.83
N GLN A 27 -19.83 12.19 -8.90
CA GLN A 27 -20.74 11.14 -9.35
C GLN A 27 -20.61 9.83 -8.55
N GLY A 28 -19.68 9.74 -7.59
CA GLY A 28 -19.43 8.55 -6.78
C GLY A 28 -18.81 7.38 -7.54
N LEU A 29 -18.28 7.62 -8.74
CA LEU A 29 -17.52 6.64 -9.53
C LEU A 29 -16.12 6.42 -8.96
N ILE A 30 -15.55 7.45 -8.34
CA ILE A 30 -14.26 7.40 -7.63
C ILE A 30 -14.55 7.57 -6.14
N ARG A 31 -14.09 6.62 -5.34
CA ARG A 31 -14.22 6.66 -3.88
C ARG A 31 -12.88 6.37 -3.23
N PHE A 32 -12.57 7.12 -2.20
CA PHE A 32 -11.42 6.82 -1.34
C PHE A 32 -11.77 5.68 -0.38
N VAL A 33 -10.77 4.85 -0.10
CA VAL A 33 -10.91 3.78 0.90
C VAL A 33 -11.07 4.40 2.28
N GLY A 34 -12.18 4.09 2.96
CA GLY A 34 -12.48 4.55 4.30
C GLY A 34 -11.67 3.83 5.39
N ASP A 35 -11.75 4.36 6.62
CA ASP A 35 -11.01 3.80 7.74
C ASP A 35 -11.57 2.45 8.21
N ASP A 36 -12.85 2.20 7.98
CA ASP A 36 -13.50 0.90 8.19
C ASP A 36 -12.82 -0.21 7.39
N CYS A 37 -12.60 0.01 6.11
CA CYS A 37 -11.92 -0.93 5.23
C CYS A 37 -10.43 -1.09 5.61
N LYS A 38 -9.74 0.01 5.93
CA LYS A 38 -8.34 -0.03 6.38
C LYS A 38 -8.19 -0.81 7.68
N ASN A 39 -9.06 -0.56 8.65
CA ASN A 39 -9.01 -1.25 9.93
C ASN A 39 -9.30 -2.75 9.77
N ALA A 40 -10.31 -3.13 8.98
CA ALA A 40 -10.57 -4.53 8.67
C ALA A 40 -9.36 -5.23 8.03
N PHE A 41 -8.61 -4.54 7.17
CA PHE A 41 -7.37 -5.05 6.58
C PHE A 41 -6.29 -5.27 7.65
N TYR A 42 -6.07 -4.30 8.55
CA TYR A 42 -5.08 -4.43 9.63
C TYR A 42 -5.45 -5.55 10.62
N GLU A 43 -6.70 -5.63 11.03
CA GLU A 43 -7.21 -6.70 11.89
C GLU A 43 -6.99 -8.08 11.26
N ALA A 44 -7.23 -8.22 9.95
CA ALA A 44 -6.99 -9.46 9.24
C ALA A 44 -5.50 -9.87 9.22
N ILE A 45 -4.59 -8.91 9.13
CA ILE A 45 -3.14 -9.15 9.22
C ILE A 45 -2.75 -9.54 10.65
N GLU A 46 -3.20 -8.79 11.65
CA GLU A 46 -2.87 -9.04 13.05
C GLU A 46 -3.37 -10.40 13.53
N ALA A 47 -4.53 -10.83 13.05
CA ALA A 47 -5.07 -12.16 13.34
C ALA A 47 -4.20 -13.32 12.82
N ARG A 48 -3.20 -13.06 11.98
CA ARG A 48 -2.25 -14.06 11.47
C ARG A 48 -1.00 -14.22 12.33
N GLN A 49 -0.89 -13.48 13.43
CA GLN A 49 0.24 -13.62 14.34
C GLN A 49 0.30 -15.04 14.93
N VAL A 50 1.42 -15.73 14.74
CA VAL A 50 1.66 -17.08 15.29
C VAL A 50 1.89 -17.00 16.81
N ARG A 51 2.49 -15.90 17.29
CA ARG A 51 2.78 -15.67 18.70
C ARG A 51 2.39 -14.24 19.10
N PRO A 52 1.10 -13.96 19.31
CA PRO A 52 0.65 -12.63 19.70
C PRO A 52 1.34 -12.12 20.96
N GLY A 53 1.75 -10.85 20.92
CA GLY A 53 2.40 -10.20 22.08
C GLY A 53 3.93 -10.43 22.19
N LEU A 54 4.52 -11.36 21.45
CA LEU A 54 5.97 -11.60 21.53
C LEU A 54 6.78 -10.35 21.19
N CYS A 55 6.39 -9.61 20.17
CA CYS A 55 7.10 -8.40 19.74
C CYS A 55 7.11 -7.30 20.81
N LYS A 56 6.06 -7.22 21.65
CA LYS A 56 5.96 -6.21 22.73
C LYS A 56 7.06 -6.33 23.77
N THR A 57 7.59 -7.52 23.98
CA THR A 57 8.62 -7.81 24.99
C THR A 57 9.99 -8.05 24.38
N ALA A 58 10.09 -8.14 23.05
CA ALA A 58 11.33 -8.50 22.37
C ALA A 58 12.37 -7.37 22.31
N GLY A 59 11.96 -6.10 22.53
CA GLY A 59 12.86 -4.94 22.46
C GLY A 59 13.56 -4.76 21.12
N LEU A 60 12.87 -5.10 20.02
CA LEU A 60 13.44 -5.06 18.69
C LEU A 60 13.64 -3.62 18.21
N LYS A 61 14.83 -3.37 17.66
CA LYS A 61 15.13 -2.17 16.88
C LYS A 61 15.13 -2.53 15.42
N LEU A 62 14.32 -1.84 14.62
CA LEU A 62 14.10 -2.16 13.23
C LEU A 62 14.54 -1.01 12.33
N VAL A 63 15.24 -1.32 11.25
CA VAL A 63 15.42 -0.40 10.12
C VAL A 63 14.52 -0.87 9.01
N TYR A 64 13.68 0.05 8.49
CA TYR A 64 12.72 -0.26 7.44
C TYR A 64 12.87 0.70 6.25
N SER A 65 12.83 0.14 5.05
CA SER A 65 12.72 0.91 3.82
C SER A 65 11.48 0.48 3.05
N PRO A 66 10.57 1.40 2.71
CA PRO A 66 9.48 1.13 1.76
C PRO A 66 9.94 1.12 0.29
N LEU A 67 11.25 1.34 0.02
CA LEU A 67 11.84 1.41 -1.33
C LEU A 67 11.10 2.39 -2.26
N ASN A 68 10.79 3.58 -1.76
CA ASN A 68 9.99 4.58 -2.49
C ASN A 68 8.61 4.08 -2.96
N GLY A 69 8.09 3.04 -2.32
CA GLY A 69 6.80 2.41 -2.61
C GLY A 69 5.69 2.81 -1.63
N SER A 70 4.57 2.08 -1.69
CA SER A 70 3.36 2.35 -0.91
C SER A 70 3.37 1.75 0.50
N GLY A 71 4.44 1.04 0.90
CA GLY A 71 4.51 0.29 2.15
C GLY A 71 4.67 1.15 3.41
N LEU A 72 5.07 2.42 3.31
CA LEU A 72 5.38 3.26 4.47
C LEU A 72 4.26 3.21 5.53
N VAL A 73 3.07 3.63 5.18
CA VAL A 73 1.94 3.74 6.13
C VAL A 73 1.44 2.39 6.62
N PRO A 74 1.11 1.41 5.77
CA PRO A 74 0.54 0.15 6.23
C PRO A 74 1.53 -0.70 7.03
N VAL A 75 2.80 -0.76 6.63
CA VAL A 75 3.80 -1.59 7.33
C VAL A 75 4.15 -0.99 8.68
N THR A 76 4.41 0.31 8.76
CA THR A 76 4.72 0.97 10.04
C THR A 76 3.55 0.90 11.01
N ARG A 77 2.30 1.01 10.52
CA ARG A 77 1.10 0.84 11.33
C ARG A 77 1.05 -0.57 11.93
N VAL A 78 1.17 -1.62 11.12
CA VAL A 78 1.13 -3.01 11.60
C VAL A 78 2.27 -3.29 12.58
N LEU A 79 3.49 -2.83 12.29
CA LEU A 79 4.63 -3.01 13.17
C LEU A 79 4.40 -2.39 14.56
N ASN A 80 3.86 -1.17 14.59
CA ASN A 80 3.51 -0.52 15.85
C ASN A 80 2.41 -1.27 16.61
N ASP A 81 1.36 -1.68 15.92
CA ASP A 81 0.20 -2.38 16.53
C ASP A 81 0.61 -3.72 17.16
N ILE A 82 1.57 -4.45 16.56
CA ILE A 82 2.12 -5.69 17.14
C ILE A 82 3.20 -5.45 18.21
N GLY A 83 3.63 -4.19 18.43
CA GLY A 83 4.53 -3.79 19.52
C GLY A 83 5.98 -3.52 19.14
N ILE A 84 6.30 -3.39 17.84
CA ILE A 84 7.61 -2.91 17.37
C ILE A 84 7.51 -1.40 17.18
N THR A 85 8.01 -0.63 18.15
CA THR A 85 7.90 0.84 18.18
C THR A 85 9.21 1.57 17.90
N ASP A 86 10.35 0.89 18.01
CA ASP A 86 11.68 1.45 17.69
C ASP A 86 11.99 1.17 16.22
N ILE A 87 11.42 2.00 15.35
CA ILE A 87 11.51 1.84 13.88
C ILE A 87 12.24 3.05 13.31
N THR A 88 13.37 2.81 12.66
CA THR A 88 14.07 3.82 11.86
C THR A 88 13.71 3.64 10.39
N ILE A 89 13.09 4.64 9.79
CA ILE A 89 12.80 4.64 8.35
C ILE A 89 14.04 5.15 7.61
N VAL A 90 14.38 4.53 6.48
CA VAL A 90 15.46 5.00 5.60
C VAL A 90 15.00 6.28 4.88
N PRO A 91 15.55 7.48 5.20
CA PRO A 91 14.97 8.75 4.78
C PRO A 91 14.93 8.92 3.24
N GLU A 92 15.94 8.44 2.54
CA GLU A 92 16.07 8.57 1.09
C GLU A 92 15.04 7.72 0.33
N GLN A 93 14.42 6.76 1.02
CA GLN A 93 13.49 5.79 0.43
C GLN A 93 12.10 5.85 1.05
N GLU A 94 11.87 6.80 1.95
CA GLU A 94 10.64 6.93 2.72
C GLU A 94 9.41 7.19 1.84
N TYR A 95 9.51 8.19 0.97
CA TYR A 95 8.37 8.64 0.17
C TYR A 95 8.37 8.04 -1.23
N PRO A 96 7.17 7.86 -1.84
CA PRO A 96 7.06 7.36 -3.20
C PRO A 96 7.85 8.20 -4.20
N ASN A 97 8.69 7.52 -4.99
CA ASN A 97 9.46 8.13 -6.07
C ASN A 97 9.56 7.16 -7.24
N GLY A 98 8.85 7.45 -8.33
CA GLY A 98 8.82 6.61 -9.53
C GLY A 98 10.14 6.52 -10.29
N TYR A 99 11.12 7.38 -9.99
CA TYR A 99 12.45 7.33 -10.61
C TYR A 99 13.44 6.42 -9.86
N PHE A 100 13.12 6.00 -8.62
CA PHE A 100 13.95 5.11 -7.80
C PHE A 100 15.43 5.52 -7.75
N THR A 101 15.67 6.82 -7.50
CA THR A 101 17.02 7.42 -7.60
C THR A 101 18.05 6.85 -6.63
N THR A 102 17.63 6.14 -5.60
CA THR A 102 18.46 5.58 -4.54
C THR A 102 18.71 4.08 -4.67
N CYS A 103 18.20 3.44 -5.70
CA CYS A 103 18.42 2.03 -5.97
C CYS A 103 18.63 1.79 -7.46
N SER A 104 19.58 0.92 -7.80
CA SER A 104 19.90 0.57 -9.19
C SER A 104 18.80 -0.26 -9.86
N TYR A 105 17.95 -0.91 -9.07
CA TYR A 105 16.85 -1.72 -9.53
C TYR A 105 15.69 -1.70 -8.50
N PRO A 106 14.47 -1.31 -8.90
CA PRO A 106 13.37 -1.09 -7.97
C PRO A 106 12.68 -2.36 -7.44
N ASN A 107 13.14 -3.52 -7.89
CA ASN A 107 12.59 -4.80 -7.46
C ASN A 107 13.64 -5.52 -6.59
N PRO A 108 13.35 -5.81 -5.33
CA PRO A 108 14.27 -6.52 -4.43
C PRO A 108 14.52 -7.96 -4.83
#